data_bbda6e02cf21eac04f696c25d026a2c1
#
_entry.id   bbda6e02cf21eac04f696c25d026a2c1
#
_cell.length_a   1.000
_cell.length_b   1.000
_cell.length_c   1.000
_cell.angle_alpha   90.00
_cell.angle_beta   90.00
_cell.angle_gamma   90.00
#
_symmetry.space_group_name_H-M   'P 1'
#
loop_
_entity.id
_entity.type
_entity.pdbx_description
1 polymer ?
#
loop_
_entity_poly.entity_id
_entity_poly.type
_entity_poly.pdbx_seq_one_letter_code
_entity_poly.pdbx_strand_id
1 'polypeptide(L)'
;MDAEIESLSRQIRSILECVCACLDGLSEAQLNWRPPIDGANSVYVIATHTLGNARAFVLGIACGRPLERDRPAEFRASGRDAADLVARARRLSDDIEAALAGLAPSDLGRRLLPPNSLWGEGEPQEISVREAILHVVEHASIHLGQLQITRDSALRES
;
A
#
# COMPACT_ATOMS: atom_id res chain seq x y z
N MET A 1 -14.81 -2.21 -17.87
CA MET A 1 -14.44 -1.25 -16.80
C MET A 1 -14.47 0.15 -17.39
N ASP A 2 -14.93 1.12 -16.63
CA ASP A 2 -14.88 2.52 -17.02
C ASP A 2 -13.43 3.01 -17.18
N ALA A 3 -13.18 3.98 -18.08
CA ALA A 3 -11.82 4.42 -18.40
C ALA A 3 -11.08 5.09 -17.23
N GLU A 4 -11.80 5.81 -16.34
CA GLU A 4 -11.23 6.39 -15.14
C GLU A 4 -10.86 5.30 -14.12
N ILE A 5 -11.77 4.37 -13.86
CA ILE A 5 -11.54 3.24 -12.95
C ILE A 5 -10.39 2.37 -13.45
N GLU A 6 -10.32 2.12 -14.75
CA GLU A 6 -9.22 1.38 -15.38
C GLU A 6 -7.87 2.11 -15.21
N SER A 7 -7.85 3.42 -15.38
CA SER A 7 -6.64 4.23 -15.17
C SER A 7 -6.16 4.17 -13.73
N LEU A 8 -7.06 4.30 -12.76
CA LEU A 8 -6.75 4.22 -11.33
C LEU A 8 -6.21 2.82 -10.96
N SER A 9 -6.86 1.76 -11.47
CA SER A 9 -6.43 0.38 -11.27
C SER A 9 -5.02 0.14 -11.82
N ARG A 10 -4.74 0.59 -13.05
CA ARG A 10 -3.41 0.49 -13.65
C ARG A 10 -2.33 1.21 -12.86
N GLN A 11 -2.62 2.43 -12.34
CA GLN A 11 -1.65 3.17 -11.54
C GLN A 11 -1.30 2.42 -10.27
N ILE A 12 -2.29 1.90 -9.54
CA ILE A 12 -2.03 1.12 -8.33
C ILE A 12 -1.22 -0.15 -8.66
N ARG A 13 -1.60 -0.89 -9.69
CA ARG A 13 -0.86 -2.07 -10.14
C ARG A 13 0.60 -1.73 -10.45
N SER A 14 0.85 -0.69 -11.23
CA SER A 14 2.21 -0.26 -11.59
C SER A 14 3.06 0.09 -10.36
N ILE A 15 2.48 0.79 -9.38
CA ILE A 15 3.19 1.12 -8.13
C ILE A 15 3.51 -0.15 -7.34
N LEU A 16 2.56 -1.09 -7.21
CA LEU A 16 2.79 -2.34 -6.49
C LEU A 16 3.83 -3.23 -7.19
N GLU A 17 3.89 -3.23 -8.51
CA GLU A 17 4.95 -3.89 -9.29
C GLU A 17 6.32 -3.27 -9.01
N CYS A 18 6.40 -1.94 -8.94
CA CYS A 18 7.64 -1.24 -8.56
C CYS A 18 8.06 -1.55 -7.11
N VAL A 19 7.10 -1.66 -6.19
CA VAL A 19 7.37 -2.11 -4.80
C VAL A 19 7.97 -3.52 -4.82
N CYS A 20 7.39 -4.46 -5.58
CA CYS A 20 7.95 -5.81 -5.71
C CYS A 20 9.38 -5.79 -6.28
N ALA A 21 9.63 -4.98 -7.31
CA ALA A 21 10.96 -4.84 -7.90
C ALA A 21 12.01 -4.29 -6.91
N CYS A 22 11.61 -3.40 -6.00
CA CYS A 22 12.50 -2.90 -4.94
C CYS A 22 12.88 -3.96 -3.90
N LEU A 23 12.07 -5.00 -3.73
CA LEU A 23 12.30 -6.07 -2.77
C LEU A 23 13.20 -7.18 -3.33
N ASP A 24 13.32 -7.26 -4.64
CA ASP A 24 14.02 -8.37 -5.32
C ASP A 24 15.51 -8.40 -4.97
N GLY A 25 16.02 -9.59 -4.66
CA GLY A 25 17.43 -9.85 -4.38
C GLY A 25 17.97 -9.31 -3.06
N LEU A 26 17.14 -8.70 -2.20
CA LEU A 26 17.57 -8.22 -0.89
C LEU A 26 17.74 -9.37 0.11
N SER A 27 18.87 -9.34 0.84
CA SER A 27 19.10 -10.22 1.98
C SER A 27 18.22 -9.86 3.19
N GLU A 28 18.11 -10.77 4.16
CA GLU A 28 17.41 -10.51 5.43
C GLU A 28 17.93 -9.24 6.13
N ALA A 29 19.26 -9.06 6.16
CA ALA A 29 19.87 -7.88 6.76
C ALA A 29 19.46 -6.59 6.04
N GLN A 30 19.47 -6.60 4.71
CA GLN A 30 19.08 -5.44 3.89
C GLN A 30 17.59 -5.12 4.00
N LEU A 31 16.73 -6.13 4.01
CA LEU A 31 15.28 -5.96 4.19
C LEU A 31 14.92 -5.28 5.52
N ASN A 32 15.66 -5.60 6.59
CA ASN A 32 15.38 -5.11 7.93
C ASN A 32 16.28 -3.95 8.36
N TRP A 33 17.25 -3.55 7.54
CA TRP A 33 18.10 -2.40 7.80
C TRP A 33 17.27 -1.12 7.91
N ARG A 34 17.60 -0.31 8.89
CA ARG A 34 16.99 1.01 9.09
C ARG A 34 18.04 2.10 8.98
N PRO A 35 17.74 3.20 8.28
CA PRO A 35 18.60 4.39 8.35
C PRO A 35 18.85 4.81 9.80
N PRO A 36 20.06 5.30 10.15
CA PRO A 36 20.39 5.77 11.50
C PRO A 36 19.75 7.14 11.79
N ILE A 37 18.45 7.24 11.64
CA ILE A 37 17.64 8.43 11.84
C ILE A 37 16.42 8.01 12.68
N ASP A 38 16.12 8.78 13.72
CA ASP A 38 14.98 8.48 14.58
C ASP A 38 13.67 8.40 13.79
N GLY A 39 12.90 7.35 14.04
CA GLY A 39 11.64 7.10 13.34
C GLY A 39 11.76 6.51 11.93
N ALA A 40 12.98 6.27 11.43
CA ALA A 40 13.17 5.66 10.12
C ALA A 40 12.66 4.21 10.08
N ASN A 41 12.10 3.84 8.95
CA ASN A 41 11.57 2.51 8.71
C ASN A 41 12.47 1.71 7.76
N SER A 42 12.48 0.38 7.96
CA SER A 42 13.16 -0.53 7.04
C SER A 42 12.39 -0.70 5.74
N VAL A 43 13.06 -1.24 4.72
CA VAL A 43 12.43 -1.66 3.46
C VAL A 43 11.22 -2.56 3.71
N TYR A 44 11.36 -3.54 4.62
CA TYR A 44 10.29 -4.47 4.96
C TYR A 44 9.07 -3.77 5.59
N VAL A 45 9.31 -2.82 6.50
CA VAL A 45 8.25 -2.02 7.14
C VAL A 45 7.53 -1.15 6.12
N ILE A 46 8.28 -0.41 5.29
CA ILE A 46 7.69 0.48 4.28
C ILE A 46 6.80 -0.31 3.32
N ALA A 47 7.29 -1.45 2.81
CA ALA A 47 6.49 -2.30 1.93
C ALA A 47 5.24 -2.85 2.62
N THR A 48 5.39 -3.38 3.85
CA THR A 48 4.25 -3.89 4.63
C THR A 48 3.18 -2.84 4.86
N HIS A 49 3.58 -1.62 5.24
CA HIS A 49 2.69 -0.49 5.45
C HIS A 49 2.00 -0.04 4.16
N THR A 50 2.73 0.03 3.06
CA THR A 50 2.17 0.38 1.75
C THR A 50 1.06 -0.59 1.32
N LEU A 51 1.31 -1.90 1.46
CA LEU A 51 0.31 -2.93 1.16
C LEU A 51 -0.90 -2.86 2.11
N GLY A 52 -0.66 -2.63 3.40
CA GLY A 52 -1.71 -2.47 4.41
C GLY A 52 -2.63 -1.28 4.10
N ASN A 53 -2.04 -0.14 3.71
CA ASN A 53 -2.79 1.04 3.31
C ASN A 53 -3.62 0.80 2.05
N ALA A 54 -3.02 0.26 0.99
CA ALA A 54 -3.72 -0.03 -0.25
C ALA A 54 -4.91 -0.98 -0.05
N ARG A 55 -4.73 -2.03 0.77
CA ARG A 55 -5.79 -2.96 1.13
C ARG A 55 -6.93 -2.26 1.89
N ALA A 56 -6.59 -1.45 2.90
CA ALA A 56 -7.57 -0.76 3.73
C ALA A 56 -8.40 0.24 2.92
N PHE A 57 -7.75 1.08 2.11
CA PHE A 57 -8.43 2.16 1.41
C PHE A 57 -9.19 1.68 0.17
N VAL A 58 -8.63 0.79 -0.64
CA VAL A 58 -9.35 0.30 -1.83
C VAL A 58 -10.38 -0.75 -1.44
N LEU A 59 -9.95 -1.86 -0.82
CA LEU A 59 -10.88 -2.97 -0.57
C LEU A 59 -11.85 -2.65 0.58
N GLY A 60 -11.34 -2.06 1.67
CA GLY A 60 -12.16 -1.75 2.84
C GLY A 60 -13.02 -0.52 2.64
N ILE A 61 -12.42 0.63 2.35
CA ILE A 61 -13.12 1.90 2.33
C ILE A 61 -13.86 2.09 0.99
N ALA A 62 -13.17 2.06 -0.14
CA ALA A 62 -13.79 2.33 -1.44
C ALA A 62 -14.79 1.25 -1.85
N CYS A 63 -14.45 -0.02 -1.69
CA CYS A 63 -15.27 -1.17 -2.11
C CYS A 63 -16.12 -1.77 -0.98
N GLY A 64 -16.01 -1.28 0.27
CA GLY A 64 -16.86 -1.68 1.39
C GLY A 64 -16.68 -3.13 1.86
N ARG A 65 -15.55 -3.77 1.57
CA ARG A 65 -15.29 -5.13 2.04
C ARG A 65 -15.00 -5.13 3.54
N PRO A 66 -15.63 -6.01 4.33
CA PRO A 66 -15.30 -6.14 5.75
C PRO A 66 -13.86 -6.64 5.89
N LEU A 67 -13.02 -5.87 6.57
CA LEU A 67 -11.64 -6.26 6.85
C LEU A 67 -11.12 -5.56 8.11
N GLU A 68 -10.13 -6.18 8.73
CA GLU A 68 -9.41 -5.65 9.87
C GLU A 68 -8.02 -5.18 9.43
N ARG A 69 -7.50 -4.16 10.13
CA ARG A 69 -6.15 -3.63 9.96
C ARG A 69 -5.48 -3.44 11.31
N ASP A 70 -4.32 -4.01 11.50
CA ASP A 70 -3.42 -3.71 12.61
C ASP A 70 -2.27 -2.82 12.11
N ARG A 71 -2.53 -1.51 12.03
CA ARG A 71 -1.54 -0.53 11.58
C ARG A 71 -0.28 -0.52 12.47
N PRO A 72 -0.37 -0.57 13.82
CA PRO A 72 0.82 -0.69 14.66
C PRO A 72 1.69 -1.91 14.34
N ALA A 73 1.11 -3.05 13.99
CA ALA A 73 1.87 -4.24 13.59
C ALA A 73 2.64 -4.02 12.27
N GLU A 74 2.11 -3.23 11.35
CA GLU A 74 2.81 -2.89 10.10
C GLU A 74 4.18 -2.25 10.38
N PHE A 75 4.29 -1.38 11.40
CA PHE A 75 5.53 -0.67 11.77
C PHE A 75 6.50 -1.51 12.61
N ARG A 76 6.05 -2.67 13.12
CA ARG A 76 6.90 -3.64 13.83
C ARG A 76 7.30 -4.83 12.95
N ALA A 77 6.87 -4.82 11.70
CA ALA A 77 7.10 -5.93 10.79
C ALA A 77 8.59 -6.14 10.48
N SER A 78 8.99 -7.39 10.36
CA SER A 78 10.29 -7.84 9.89
C SER A 78 10.13 -9.16 9.15
N GLY A 79 11.09 -9.52 8.30
CA GLY A 79 11.03 -10.79 7.57
C GLY A 79 12.39 -11.31 7.16
N ARG A 80 12.46 -12.60 6.87
CA ARG A 80 13.70 -13.30 6.48
C ARG A 80 13.99 -13.15 4.99
N ASP A 81 12.94 -13.09 4.18
CA ASP A 81 13.03 -12.90 2.74
C ASP A 81 11.85 -12.06 2.24
N ALA A 82 11.91 -11.66 1.00
CA ALA A 82 10.89 -10.84 0.37
C ALA A 82 9.74 -11.65 -0.26
N ALA A 83 9.84 -12.97 -0.35
CA ALA A 83 8.93 -13.80 -1.12
C ALA A 83 7.47 -13.68 -0.64
N ASP A 84 7.27 -13.64 0.69
CA ASP A 84 5.93 -13.46 1.26
C ASP A 84 5.35 -12.08 0.91
N LEU A 85 6.13 -11.01 1.04
CA LEU A 85 5.68 -9.66 0.67
C LEU A 85 5.35 -9.55 -0.82
N VAL A 86 6.19 -10.10 -1.68
CA VAL A 86 5.96 -10.12 -3.14
C VAL A 86 4.68 -10.90 -3.47
N ALA A 87 4.49 -12.07 -2.85
CA ALA A 87 3.27 -12.86 -3.04
C ALA A 87 2.02 -12.13 -2.54
N ARG A 88 2.11 -11.44 -1.40
CA ARG A 88 1.02 -10.61 -0.86
C ARG A 88 0.71 -9.42 -1.78
N ALA A 89 1.73 -8.73 -2.30
CA ALA A 89 1.56 -7.60 -3.20
C ALA A 89 0.86 -8.02 -4.49
N ARG A 90 1.25 -9.16 -5.08
CA ARG A 90 0.61 -9.69 -6.30
C ARG A 90 -0.85 -10.06 -6.06
N ARG A 91 -1.15 -10.82 -4.98
CA ARG A 91 -2.53 -11.14 -4.62
C ARG A 91 -3.36 -9.87 -4.37
N LEU A 92 -2.81 -8.90 -3.66
CA LEU A 92 -3.49 -7.63 -3.42
C LEU A 92 -3.77 -6.86 -4.71
N SER A 93 -2.83 -6.85 -5.65
CA SER A 93 -3.01 -6.23 -6.97
C SER A 93 -4.19 -6.85 -7.72
N ASP A 94 -4.28 -8.18 -7.75
CA ASP A 94 -5.37 -8.90 -8.40
C ASP A 94 -6.71 -8.67 -7.69
N ASP A 95 -6.73 -8.66 -6.36
CA ASP A 95 -7.92 -8.39 -5.55
C ASP A 95 -8.44 -6.96 -5.76
N ILE A 96 -7.54 -5.99 -5.88
CA ILE A 96 -7.87 -4.58 -6.16
C ILE A 96 -8.47 -4.45 -7.55
N GLU A 97 -7.84 -5.03 -8.56
CA GLU A 97 -8.34 -4.98 -9.93
C GLU A 97 -9.75 -5.59 -10.03
N ALA A 98 -9.94 -6.78 -9.44
CA ALA A 98 -11.24 -7.43 -9.41
C ALA A 98 -12.30 -6.61 -8.67
N ALA A 99 -11.92 -5.96 -7.56
CA ALA A 99 -12.85 -5.15 -6.78
C ALA A 99 -13.24 -3.86 -7.52
N LEU A 100 -12.27 -3.17 -8.13
CA LEU A 100 -12.50 -1.95 -8.90
C LEU A 100 -13.31 -2.23 -10.17
N ALA A 101 -13.14 -3.39 -10.80
CA ALA A 101 -13.94 -3.80 -11.96
C ALA A 101 -15.44 -3.94 -11.63
N GLY A 102 -15.78 -4.14 -10.36
CA GLY A 102 -17.18 -4.21 -9.88
C GLY A 102 -17.82 -2.85 -9.61
N LEU A 103 -17.08 -1.74 -9.65
CA LEU A 103 -17.62 -0.40 -9.42
C LEU A 103 -18.25 0.15 -10.70
N ALA A 104 -19.41 0.82 -10.53
CA ALA A 104 -19.98 1.66 -11.58
C ALA A 104 -19.30 3.06 -11.56
N PRO A 105 -19.24 3.80 -12.68
CA PRO A 105 -18.72 5.16 -12.71
C PRO A 105 -19.39 6.10 -11.69
N SER A 106 -20.68 5.91 -11.47
CA SER A 106 -21.46 6.67 -10.48
C SER A 106 -21.01 6.44 -9.03
N ASP A 107 -20.42 5.27 -8.73
CA ASP A 107 -19.94 4.96 -7.38
C ASP A 107 -18.76 5.85 -6.98
N LEU A 108 -17.94 6.31 -7.92
CA LEU A 108 -16.79 7.16 -7.64
C LEU A 108 -17.14 8.45 -6.89
N GLY A 109 -18.34 8.99 -7.11
CA GLY A 109 -18.86 10.17 -6.40
C GLY A 109 -19.52 9.89 -5.05
N ARG A 110 -19.77 8.62 -4.72
CA ARG A 110 -20.44 8.24 -3.46
C ARG A 110 -19.55 8.61 -2.28
N ARG A 111 -20.12 9.39 -1.36
CA ARG A 111 -19.43 9.83 -0.13
C ARG A 111 -19.66 8.83 1.01
N LEU A 112 -18.68 8.70 1.86
CA LEU A 112 -18.71 7.81 3.02
C LEU A 112 -17.78 8.33 4.12
N LEU A 113 -18.08 7.99 5.36
CA LEU A 113 -17.22 8.19 6.51
C LEU A 113 -16.47 6.88 6.78
N PRO A 114 -15.13 6.81 6.58
CA PRO A 114 -14.38 5.59 6.84
C PRO A 114 -14.43 5.19 8.31
N PRO A 115 -14.39 3.88 8.63
CA PRO A 115 -14.25 3.44 10.02
C PRO A 115 -12.85 3.79 10.56
N ASN A 116 -12.76 4.15 11.84
CA ASN A 116 -11.49 4.47 12.52
C ASN A 116 -10.43 3.37 12.36
N SER A 117 -10.85 2.11 12.39
CA SER A 117 -9.94 0.95 12.25
C SER A 117 -9.20 0.89 10.92
N LEU A 118 -9.73 1.50 9.87
CA LEU A 118 -9.12 1.52 8.54
C LEU A 118 -8.43 2.85 8.22
N TRP A 119 -8.81 3.94 8.92
CA TRP A 119 -8.20 5.25 8.76
C TRP A 119 -6.71 5.22 9.18
N GLY A 120 -5.96 6.22 8.90
CA GLY A 120 -4.54 6.29 9.22
C GLY A 120 -4.29 6.90 10.59
N GLU A 121 -4.24 8.22 10.62
CA GLU A 121 -4.03 9.04 11.81
C GLU A 121 -5.12 10.09 11.93
N GLY A 122 -5.44 10.46 13.15
CA GLY A 122 -6.48 11.43 13.46
C GLY A 122 -7.90 10.88 13.25
N GLU A 123 -8.87 11.76 13.29
CA GLU A 123 -10.27 11.42 13.11
C GLU A 123 -10.60 11.24 11.62
N PRO A 124 -11.36 10.19 11.25
CA PRO A 124 -11.82 10.00 9.89
C PRO A 124 -12.64 11.18 9.39
N GLN A 125 -12.44 11.52 8.15
CA GLN A 125 -13.20 12.55 7.45
C GLN A 125 -14.05 11.94 6.36
N GLU A 126 -15.16 12.57 6.05
CA GLU A 126 -15.99 12.15 4.94
C GLU A 126 -15.27 12.35 3.61
N ILE A 127 -15.10 11.28 2.86
CA ILE A 127 -14.45 11.26 1.55
C ILE A 127 -15.32 10.56 0.51
N SER A 128 -15.06 10.81 -0.76
CA SER A 128 -15.64 10.03 -1.85
C SER A 128 -14.85 8.74 -2.09
N VAL A 129 -15.48 7.79 -2.77
CA VAL A 129 -14.80 6.57 -3.25
C VAL A 129 -13.59 6.91 -4.11
N ARG A 130 -13.71 7.93 -4.99
CA ARG A 130 -12.60 8.43 -5.82
C ARG A 130 -11.44 8.91 -4.95
N GLU A 131 -11.72 9.72 -3.93
CA GLU A 131 -10.69 10.24 -3.01
C GLU A 131 -10.00 9.10 -2.24
N ALA A 132 -10.73 8.08 -1.84
CA ALA A 132 -10.13 6.90 -1.20
C ALA A 132 -9.14 6.16 -2.13
N ILE A 133 -9.47 6.02 -3.41
CA ILE A 133 -8.60 5.35 -4.40
C ILE A 133 -7.39 6.25 -4.72
N LEU A 134 -7.59 7.55 -4.93
CA LEU A 134 -6.52 8.52 -5.19
C LEU A 134 -5.55 8.63 -4.01
N HIS A 135 -6.05 8.54 -2.77
CA HIS A 135 -5.19 8.47 -1.58
C HIS A 135 -4.18 7.31 -1.68
N VAL A 136 -4.59 6.16 -2.18
CA VAL A 136 -3.66 5.02 -2.36
C VAL A 136 -2.61 5.33 -3.41
N VAL A 137 -2.99 5.93 -4.53
CA VAL A 137 -2.02 6.33 -5.57
C VAL A 137 -0.98 7.30 -5.02
N GLU A 138 -1.42 8.34 -4.30
CA GLU A 138 -0.53 9.33 -3.68
C GLU A 138 0.35 8.68 -2.61
N HIS A 139 -0.25 8.04 -1.61
CA HIS A 139 0.42 7.44 -0.47
C HIS A 139 1.44 6.37 -0.89
N ALA A 140 1.05 5.46 -1.78
CA ALA A 140 1.95 4.42 -2.25
C ALA A 140 3.09 4.97 -3.12
N SER A 141 2.87 6.06 -3.87
CA SER A 141 3.94 6.73 -4.64
C SER A 141 4.99 7.38 -3.72
N ILE A 142 4.55 8.05 -2.65
CA ILE A 142 5.44 8.63 -1.64
C ILE A 142 6.28 7.53 -0.99
N HIS A 143 5.64 6.44 -0.57
CA HIS A 143 6.34 5.32 0.06
C HIS A 143 7.23 4.55 -0.91
N LEU A 144 6.89 4.47 -2.19
CA LEU A 144 7.78 3.90 -3.20
C LEU A 144 9.09 4.69 -3.29
N GLY A 145 9.03 6.03 -3.30
CA GLY A 145 10.23 6.86 -3.27
C GLY A 145 11.09 6.64 -2.01
N GLN A 146 10.45 6.56 -0.84
CA GLN A 146 11.14 6.23 0.42
C GLN A 146 11.76 4.82 0.36
N LEU A 147 11.03 3.84 -0.16
CA LEU A 147 11.49 2.47 -0.32
C LEU A 147 12.74 2.38 -1.20
N GLN A 148 12.75 3.07 -2.34
CA GLN A 148 13.90 3.12 -3.26
C GLN A 148 15.13 3.69 -2.58
N ILE A 149 15.00 4.83 -1.89
CA ILE A 149 16.12 5.47 -1.18
C ILE A 149 16.63 4.58 -0.05
N THR A 150 15.72 3.98 0.74
CA THR A 150 16.12 3.09 1.85
C THR A 150 16.80 1.83 1.34
N ARG A 151 16.28 1.22 0.25
CA ARG A 151 16.91 0.08 -0.41
C ARG A 151 18.32 0.40 -0.89
N ASP A 152 18.50 1.51 -1.62
CA ASP A 152 19.79 1.88 -2.18
C ASP A 152 20.82 2.20 -1.08
N SER A 153 20.36 2.72 0.06
CA SER A 153 21.18 2.91 1.25
C SER A 153 21.57 1.58 1.89
N ALA A 154 20.60 0.67 2.09
CA ALA A 154 20.86 -0.66 2.66
C ALA A 154 21.86 -1.48 1.82
N LEU A 155 21.82 -1.34 0.49
CA LEU A 155 22.75 -2.02 -0.42
C LEU A 155 24.19 -1.51 -0.30
N ARG A 156 24.42 -0.29 0.18
CA ARG A 156 25.74 0.31 0.36
C ARG A 156 26.37 0.00 1.72
N GLU A 157 25.54 -0.29 2.71
CA GLU A 157 25.98 -0.62 4.07
C GLU A 157 26.28 -2.12 4.27
N SER A 158 26.17 -2.93 3.22
CA SER A 158 26.26 -4.40 3.26
C SER A 158 27.62 -4.90 2.84
#